data_a4c1edba4f690decb6d6bebfa18ad53a
#
_entry.id   a4c1edba4f690decb6d6bebfa18ad53a
#
_cell.length_a   1.000
_cell.length_b   1.000
_cell.length_c   1.000
_cell.angle_alpha   90.00
_cell.angle_beta   90.00
_cell.angle_gamma   90.00
#
_symmetry.space_group_name_H-M   'P 1'
#
loop_
_entity.id
_entity.type
_entity.pdbx_description
1 polymer ?
#
loop_
_entity_poly.entity_id
_entity_poly.type
_entity_poly.pdbx_seq_one_letter_code
_entity_poly.pdbx_strand_id
1 'polypeptide(L)'
;MAKIIDSVRLPYSVIVSASGTGTIRSDRVKTGQMLVCQSIAFRNQTGARGAITLQIKQSAVTYPLAYEPAPAANEWYTYPYEQHVNEGEQVECSQASCIADDVLDLVLIGYVEYKADVKR
;
A
#
# COMPACT_ATOMS: atom_id res chain seq x y z
N MET A 1 -10.52 11.17 25.87
CA MET A 1 -11.17 10.39 24.81
C MET A 1 -10.44 9.08 24.60
N ALA A 2 -11.09 7.98 24.83
CA ALA A 2 -10.48 6.67 24.67
C ALA A 2 -10.43 6.29 23.20
N LYS A 3 -9.38 5.58 22.80
CA LYS A 3 -9.24 4.99 21.48
C LYS A 3 -9.01 3.51 21.62
N ILE A 4 -9.52 2.76 20.68
CA ILE A 4 -9.20 1.34 20.54
C ILE A 4 -8.14 1.23 19.45
N ILE A 5 -7.08 0.51 19.74
CA ILE A 5 -5.95 0.35 18.83
C ILE A 5 -5.70 -1.13 18.62
N ASP A 6 -5.74 -1.57 17.37
CA ASP A 6 -5.41 -2.93 17.00
C ASP A 6 -4.16 -2.95 16.11
N SER A 7 -3.17 -3.72 16.50
CA SER A 7 -2.00 -3.97 15.64
C SER A 7 -2.42 -4.82 14.45
N VAL A 8 -1.92 -4.46 13.27
CA VAL A 8 -2.28 -5.15 12.04
C VAL A 8 -1.05 -5.44 11.19
N ARG A 9 -1.16 -6.53 10.44
CA ARG A 9 -0.27 -6.85 9.34
C ARG A 9 -1.15 -7.24 8.18
N LEU A 10 -1.12 -6.43 7.12
CA LEU A 10 -2.03 -6.55 5.99
C LEU A 10 -1.24 -6.90 4.73
N PRO A 11 -1.17 -8.19 4.36
CA PRO A 11 -0.54 -8.61 3.12
C PRO A 11 -1.55 -8.58 1.97
N TYR A 12 -1.08 -8.11 0.82
CA TYR A 12 -1.83 -8.13 -0.43
C TYR A 12 -0.96 -8.72 -1.52
N SER A 13 -1.57 -9.41 -2.47
CA SER A 13 -0.87 -9.96 -3.62
C SER A 13 -1.76 -9.88 -4.85
N VAL A 14 -1.17 -9.57 -5.99
CA VAL A 14 -1.91 -9.48 -7.25
C VAL A 14 -1.06 -10.03 -8.37
N ILE A 15 -1.71 -10.65 -9.37
CA ILE A 15 -1.08 -11.11 -10.59
C ILE A 15 -1.42 -10.10 -11.69
N VAL A 16 -0.39 -9.56 -12.34
CA VAL A 16 -0.55 -8.60 -13.43
C VAL A 16 -1.16 -9.33 -14.63
N SER A 17 -2.29 -8.85 -15.12
CA SER A 17 -3.04 -9.54 -16.19
C SER A 17 -2.53 -9.23 -17.58
N ALA A 18 -1.86 -8.10 -17.78
CA ALA A 18 -1.34 -7.68 -19.08
C ALA A 18 -0.08 -6.85 -18.89
N SER A 19 0.80 -6.86 -19.89
CA SER A 19 2.02 -6.05 -19.87
C SER A 19 1.69 -4.57 -19.81
N GLY A 20 2.49 -3.81 -19.06
CA GLY A 20 2.31 -2.38 -18.84
C GLY A 20 2.47 -2.04 -17.35
N THR A 21 1.84 -0.95 -16.92
CA THR A 21 1.87 -0.56 -15.52
C THR A 21 1.05 -1.54 -14.68
N GLY A 22 1.70 -2.19 -13.72
CA GLY A 22 1.03 -3.02 -12.72
C GLY A 22 0.71 -2.19 -11.49
N THR A 23 -0.44 -2.45 -10.87
CA THR A 23 -0.89 -1.71 -9.69
C THR A 23 -1.43 -2.67 -8.65
N ILE A 24 -1.04 -2.45 -7.41
CA ILE A 24 -1.57 -3.17 -6.26
C ILE A 24 -2.06 -2.16 -5.22
N ARG A 25 -3.23 -2.44 -4.63
CA ARG A 25 -3.88 -1.54 -3.67
C ARG A 25 -4.27 -2.31 -2.43
N SER A 26 -4.19 -1.61 -1.30
CA SER A 26 -4.82 -2.09 -0.07
C SER A 26 -6.32 -1.89 -0.13
N ASP A 27 -7.04 -2.45 0.83
CA ASP A 27 -8.44 -2.10 1.03
C ASP A 27 -8.55 -0.63 1.45
N ARG A 28 -9.68 -0.02 1.16
CA ARG A 28 -9.96 1.33 1.65
C ARG A 28 -10.19 1.27 3.16
N VAL A 29 -9.67 2.27 3.85
CA VAL A 29 -9.88 2.38 5.31
C VAL A 29 -11.36 2.63 5.58
N LYS A 30 -11.92 1.85 6.49
CA LYS A 30 -13.35 1.88 6.80
C LYS A 30 -13.73 3.15 7.56
N THR A 31 -15.01 3.50 7.46
CA THR A 31 -15.58 4.63 8.21
C THR A 31 -15.35 4.43 9.70
N GLY A 32 -14.95 5.50 10.38
CA GLY A 32 -14.66 5.45 11.82
C GLY A 32 -13.29 4.93 12.18
N GLN A 33 -12.46 4.64 11.18
CA GLN A 33 -11.11 4.10 11.40
C GLN A 33 -10.05 5.01 10.81
N MET A 34 -8.84 4.87 11.31
CA MET A 34 -7.63 5.41 10.70
C MET A 34 -6.56 4.33 10.77
N LEU A 35 -5.96 4.04 9.64
CA LEU A 35 -4.83 3.10 9.57
C LEU A 35 -3.54 3.91 9.71
N VAL A 36 -2.73 3.56 10.69
CA VAL A 36 -1.39 4.15 10.83
C VAL A 36 -0.39 3.11 10.39
N CYS A 37 0.18 3.30 9.21
CA CYS A 37 1.22 2.43 8.70
C CYS A 37 2.56 2.86 9.29
N GLN A 38 3.25 1.93 9.93
CA GLN A 38 4.61 2.15 10.43
C GLN A 38 5.64 1.69 9.40
N SER A 39 5.22 0.80 8.51
CA SER A 39 6.04 0.29 7.44
C SER A 39 5.16 -0.15 6.29
N ILE A 40 5.56 0.20 5.08
CA ILE A 40 4.90 -0.23 3.84
C ILE A 40 5.98 -0.87 2.98
N ALA A 41 5.77 -2.10 2.53
CA ALA A 41 6.74 -2.81 1.71
C ALA A 41 6.11 -3.31 0.42
N PHE A 42 6.88 -3.26 -0.66
CA PHE A 42 6.46 -3.71 -1.98
C PHE A 42 7.53 -4.60 -2.59
N ARG A 43 7.10 -5.60 -3.35
CA ARG A 43 7.99 -6.49 -4.09
C ARG A 43 7.32 -6.93 -5.38
N ASN A 44 8.12 -7.01 -6.47
CA ASN A 44 7.76 -7.79 -7.64
C ASN A 44 8.55 -9.09 -7.55
N GLN A 45 7.85 -10.20 -7.33
CA GLN A 45 8.51 -11.51 -7.17
C GLN A 45 9.15 -11.99 -8.46
N THR A 46 8.66 -11.59 -9.61
CA THR A 46 8.93 -12.24 -10.88
C THR A 46 10.17 -11.71 -11.58
N GLY A 47 10.38 -10.41 -11.55
CA GLY A 47 11.53 -9.84 -12.26
C GLY A 47 11.81 -8.40 -11.95
N ALA A 48 12.97 -7.93 -12.41
CA ALA A 48 13.31 -6.52 -12.40
C ALA A 48 12.49 -5.82 -13.49
N ARG A 49 11.79 -4.76 -13.12
CA ARG A 49 10.92 -4.01 -14.04
C ARG A 49 11.23 -2.52 -13.92
N GLY A 50 10.32 -1.68 -14.39
CA GLY A 50 10.47 -0.25 -14.31
C GLY A 50 10.27 0.30 -12.90
N ALA A 51 10.18 1.62 -12.81
CA ALA A 51 10.13 2.34 -11.55
C ALA A 51 8.90 1.98 -10.72
N ILE A 52 9.09 1.96 -9.39
CA ILE A 52 8.03 1.77 -8.41
C ILE A 52 7.62 3.13 -7.87
N THR A 53 6.31 3.38 -7.77
CA THR A 53 5.74 4.56 -7.14
C THR A 53 4.80 4.14 -6.03
N LEU A 54 5.04 4.63 -4.82
CA LEU A 54 4.19 4.40 -3.65
C LEU A 54 3.38 5.66 -3.38
N GLN A 55 2.09 5.52 -3.17
CA GLN A 55 1.21 6.69 -2.97
C GLN A 55 -0.03 6.32 -2.14
N ILE A 56 -0.66 7.35 -1.59
CA ILE A 56 -1.97 7.23 -0.96
C ILE A 56 -2.99 7.70 -1.99
N LYS A 57 -4.05 6.93 -2.17
CA LYS A 57 -5.11 7.24 -3.11
C LYS A 57 -6.42 7.50 -2.40
N GLN A 58 -7.03 8.64 -2.72
CA GLN A 58 -8.37 8.99 -2.27
C GLN A 58 -9.20 9.37 -3.50
N SER A 59 -10.13 8.51 -3.91
CA SER A 59 -10.92 8.72 -5.14
C SER A 59 -10.01 9.01 -6.34
N ALA A 60 -10.10 10.18 -6.95
CA ALA A 60 -9.30 10.58 -8.10
C ALA A 60 -7.98 11.27 -7.71
N VAL A 61 -7.76 11.53 -6.41
CA VAL A 61 -6.58 12.25 -5.94
C VAL A 61 -5.56 11.25 -5.40
N THR A 62 -4.29 11.44 -5.75
CA THR A 62 -3.19 10.64 -5.24
C THR A 62 -2.16 11.54 -4.56
N TYR A 63 -1.57 11.02 -3.47
CA TYR A 63 -0.52 11.72 -2.72
C TYR A 63 0.73 10.85 -2.77
N PRO A 64 1.78 11.24 -3.54
CA PRO A 64 2.99 10.44 -3.64
C PRO A 64 3.77 10.41 -2.33
N LEU A 65 4.31 9.23 -1.99
CA LEU A 65 5.11 9.02 -0.80
C LEU A 65 6.56 8.69 -1.12
N ALA A 66 6.79 7.81 -2.10
CA ALA A 66 8.12 7.31 -2.40
C ALA A 66 8.22 6.84 -3.85
N TYR A 67 9.45 6.79 -4.34
CA TYR A 67 9.75 6.43 -5.71
C TYR A 67 11.08 5.67 -5.76
N GLU A 68 11.08 4.50 -6.40
CA GLU A 68 12.29 3.72 -6.62
C GLU A 68 12.51 3.57 -8.14
N PRO A 69 13.54 4.22 -8.72
CA PRO A 69 13.70 4.24 -10.18
C PRO A 69 14.19 2.93 -10.79
N ALA A 70 14.94 2.11 -10.06
CA ALA A 70 15.59 0.94 -10.62
C ALA A 70 15.51 -0.27 -9.65
N PRO A 71 14.32 -0.81 -9.40
CA PRO A 71 14.17 -1.92 -8.47
C PRO A 71 14.72 -3.23 -9.04
N ALA A 72 15.24 -4.06 -8.14
CA ALA A 72 15.68 -5.40 -8.46
C ALA A 72 14.55 -6.42 -8.34
N ALA A 73 14.72 -7.58 -8.98
CA ALA A 73 13.75 -8.66 -8.90
C ALA A 73 13.68 -9.24 -7.48
N ASN A 74 12.47 -9.56 -7.04
CA ASN A 74 12.23 -10.27 -5.79
C ASN A 74 12.87 -9.61 -4.55
N GLU A 75 13.05 -8.31 -4.58
CA GLU A 75 13.58 -7.55 -3.47
C GLU A 75 12.47 -6.70 -2.84
N TRP A 76 12.41 -6.70 -1.51
CA TRP A 76 11.48 -5.86 -0.78
C TRP A 76 12.00 -4.43 -0.71
N TYR A 77 11.16 -3.50 -1.14
CA TYR A 77 11.40 -2.07 -1.00
C TYR A 77 10.48 -1.54 0.08
N THR A 78 11.06 -1.01 1.14
CA THR A 78 10.32 -0.64 2.34
C THR A 78 10.32 0.87 2.53
N TYR A 79 9.14 1.42 2.80
CA TYR A 79 8.93 2.79 3.23
C TYR A 79 8.77 2.75 4.76
N PRO A 80 9.80 3.10 5.54
CA PRO A 80 9.81 2.86 6.98
C PRO A 80 9.30 4.03 7.81
N TYR A 81 8.60 4.96 7.21
CA TYR A 81 8.10 6.15 7.88
C TYR A 81 6.63 5.99 8.21
N GLU A 82 6.23 6.57 9.35
CA GLU A 82 4.83 6.53 9.75
C GLU A 82 3.96 7.29 8.75
N GLN A 83 2.88 6.66 8.33
CA GLN A 83 1.94 7.22 7.38
C GLN A 83 0.51 6.98 7.84
N HIS A 84 -0.24 8.04 8.01
CA HIS A 84 -1.65 7.96 8.37
C HIS A 84 -2.48 7.82 7.09
N VAL A 85 -3.34 6.80 7.08
CA VAL A 85 -4.26 6.54 5.99
C VAL A 85 -5.67 6.71 6.56
N ASN A 86 -6.34 7.76 6.13
CA ASN A 86 -7.64 8.14 6.69
C ASN A 86 -8.78 7.33 6.05
N GLU A 87 -9.95 7.39 6.66
CA GLU A 87 -11.11 6.67 6.11
C GLU A 87 -11.35 7.04 4.64
N GLY A 88 -11.69 6.05 3.84
CA GLY A 88 -11.89 6.20 2.40
C GLY A 88 -10.61 6.19 1.57
N GLU A 89 -9.46 6.33 2.19
CA GLU A 89 -8.16 6.27 1.52
C GLU A 89 -7.63 4.84 1.47
N GLN A 90 -6.69 4.61 0.57
CA GLN A 90 -5.99 3.32 0.46
C GLN A 90 -4.54 3.56 0.06
N VAL A 91 -3.69 2.60 0.36
CA VAL A 91 -2.30 2.59 -0.12
C VAL A 91 -2.29 1.99 -1.51
N GLU A 92 -1.59 2.62 -2.43
CA GLU A 92 -1.43 2.14 -3.79
C GLU A 92 0.03 2.12 -4.16
N CYS A 93 0.47 1.03 -4.79
CA CYS A 93 1.81 0.94 -5.33
C CYS A 93 1.72 0.51 -6.79
N SER A 94 2.44 1.22 -7.66
CA SER A 94 2.46 0.95 -9.08
C SER A 94 3.89 0.69 -9.54
N GLN A 95 4.04 -0.18 -10.53
CA GLN A 95 5.33 -0.42 -11.15
C GLN A 95 5.18 -0.35 -12.67
N ALA A 96 6.05 0.43 -13.31
CA ALA A 96 6.07 0.55 -14.75
C ALA A 96 6.66 -0.72 -15.40
N SER A 97 6.27 -0.95 -16.64
CA SER A 97 6.87 -1.99 -17.50
C SER A 97 6.77 -3.40 -16.93
N CYS A 98 5.69 -3.71 -16.23
CA CYS A 98 5.41 -5.07 -15.80
C CYS A 98 5.10 -5.95 -17.00
N ILE A 99 5.30 -7.25 -16.83
CA ILE A 99 4.99 -8.27 -17.84
C ILE A 99 3.80 -9.08 -17.30
N ALA A 100 2.93 -9.54 -18.20
CA ALA A 100 1.80 -10.38 -17.81
C ALA A 100 2.29 -11.55 -16.94
N ASP A 101 1.53 -11.87 -15.91
CA ASP A 101 1.81 -12.88 -14.90
C ASP A 101 2.86 -12.50 -13.84
N ASP A 102 3.35 -11.26 -13.86
CA ASP A 102 4.17 -10.77 -12.75
C ASP A 102 3.34 -10.81 -11.47
N VAL A 103 3.97 -11.17 -10.36
CA VAL A 103 3.32 -11.21 -9.04
C VAL A 103 3.84 -10.06 -8.20
N LEU A 104 2.93 -9.17 -7.83
CA LEU A 104 3.22 -8.02 -6.99
C LEU A 104 2.72 -8.27 -5.59
N ASP A 105 3.53 -7.93 -4.59
CA ASP A 105 3.17 -8.04 -3.19
C ASP A 105 3.25 -6.67 -2.51
N LEU A 106 2.30 -6.42 -1.63
CA LEU A 106 2.25 -5.22 -0.81
C LEU A 106 1.95 -5.65 0.63
N VAL A 107 2.75 -5.17 1.58
CA VAL A 107 2.54 -5.48 3.00
C VAL A 107 2.51 -4.19 3.79
N LEU A 108 1.46 -4.00 4.56
CA LEU A 108 1.30 -2.88 5.48
C LEU A 108 1.43 -3.40 6.90
N ILE A 109 2.28 -2.76 7.70
CA ILE A 109 2.45 -3.10 9.11
C ILE A 109 2.20 -1.83 9.91
N GLY A 110 1.35 -1.93 10.93
CA GLY A 110 1.04 -0.78 11.76
C GLY A 110 -0.12 -1.09 12.70
N TYR A 111 -1.04 -0.17 12.81
CA TYR A 111 -2.20 -0.35 13.67
C TYR A 111 -3.40 0.44 13.15
N VAL A 112 -4.57 0.01 13.56
CA VAL A 112 -5.83 0.69 13.28
C VAL A 112 -6.28 1.40 14.56
N GLU A 113 -6.58 2.69 14.44
CA GLU A 113 -7.23 3.46 15.49
C GLU A 113 -8.72 3.59 15.17
N TYR A 114 -9.54 3.42 16.19
CA TYR A 114 -10.99 3.61 16.07
C TYR A 114 -11.36 4.93 16.73
N LYS A 115 -12.21 5.71 16.07
CA LYS A 115 -12.68 6.97 16.63
C LYS A 115 -13.54 6.67 17.86
N ALA A 116 -13.14 7.22 18.99
CA ALA A 116 -13.82 6.95 20.26
C ALA A 116 -15.25 7.45 20.32
N ASP A 117 -15.59 8.44 19.51
CA ASP A 117 -16.90 9.05 19.45
C ASP A 117 -17.78 8.53 18.33
N VAL A 118 -17.34 7.48 17.63
CA VAL A 118 -18.13 6.87 16.56
C VAL A 118 -19.38 6.24 17.17
N LYS A 119 -20.53 6.53 16.58
CA LYS A 119 -21.80 5.93 16.97
C LYS A 119 -21.88 4.48 16.51
N ARG A 120 -22.41 3.64 17.35
CA ARG A 120 -22.57 2.20 17.08
C ARG A 120 -24.02 1.92 16.67
#